data_bc665ddaba394e6141c2ceef8a1e7116
#
_entry.id   bc665ddaba394e6141c2ceef8a1e7116
#
_cell.length_a   1.000
_cell.length_b   1.000
_cell.length_c   1.000
_cell.angle_alpha   90.00
_cell.angle_beta   90.00
_cell.angle_gamma   90.00
#
_symmetry.space_group_name_H-M   'P 1'
#
loop_
_entity.id
_entity.type
_entity.pdbx_description
1 polymer ?
#
loop_
_entity_poly.entity_id
_entity_poly.type
_entity_poly.pdbx_seq_one_letter_code
_entity_poly.pdbx_strand_id
1 'polypeptide(L)'
;MADIAFLLLIFFLVTSMIPNDKGIAQNLPQACPPGADCNIPIKKNNLFTINVNQKGEIIANAEITNIKDLKEKLKDFIDNNADKSCLYCKGTQLEAASDNPTKASISLSIHREAPYQSFITVQDEIAKAYFELRETYVAEVLKKDVSKITEKELKKVQEAYPFRIIEPSQR
;
A
#
# COMPACT_ATOMS: atom_id res chain seq x y z
N MET A 1 42.85 25.46 -26.13
CA MET A 1 42.08 25.97 -24.98
C MET A 1 40.57 25.82 -25.16
N ALA A 2 40.02 26.06 -26.35
CA ALA A 2 38.58 25.85 -26.64
C ALA A 2 38.12 24.38 -26.49
N ASP A 3 38.99 23.43 -26.79
CA ASP A 3 38.70 21.98 -26.71
C ASP A 3 38.46 21.52 -25.25
N ILE A 4 39.28 22.02 -24.32
CA ILE A 4 39.12 21.71 -22.89
C ILE A 4 37.80 22.29 -22.33
N ALA A 5 37.44 23.50 -22.77
CA ALA A 5 36.18 24.14 -22.37
C ALA A 5 34.95 23.36 -22.91
N PHE A 6 35.05 22.84 -24.12
CA PHE A 6 34.02 22.02 -24.74
C PHE A 6 33.87 20.67 -24.03
N LEU A 7 34.95 19.98 -23.67
CA LEU A 7 34.93 18.74 -22.90
C LEU A 7 34.33 18.94 -21.49
N LEU A 8 34.67 20.04 -20.82
CA LEU A 8 34.07 20.37 -19.53
C LEU A 8 32.56 20.64 -19.66
N LEU A 9 32.14 21.32 -20.73
CA LEU A 9 30.73 21.62 -20.97
C LEU A 9 29.92 20.33 -21.20
N ILE A 10 30.43 19.38 -22.00
CA ILE A 10 29.80 18.06 -22.21
C ILE A 10 29.78 17.27 -20.92
N PHE A 11 30.86 17.27 -20.14
CA PHE A 11 30.92 16.59 -18.85
C PHE A 11 29.87 17.14 -17.90
N PHE A 12 29.70 18.45 -17.77
CA PHE A 12 28.64 19.05 -16.96
C PHE A 12 27.26 18.74 -17.48
N LEU A 13 27.02 18.73 -18.79
CA LEU A 13 25.72 18.35 -19.35
C LEU A 13 25.36 16.90 -19.03
N VAL A 14 26.30 15.96 -19.15
CA VAL A 14 26.04 14.54 -18.86
C VAL A 14 25.86 14.29 -17.35
N THR A 15 26.66 14.96 -16.50
CA THR A 15 26.56 14.77 -15.03
C THR A 15 25.40 15.52 -14.41
N SER A 16 24.83 16.55 -15.07
CA SER A 16 23.67 17.28 -14.55
C SER A 16 22.33 16.57 -14.80
N MET A 17 22.28 15.54 -15.64
CA MET A 17 21.10 14.69 -15.79
C MET A 17 21.03 13.69 -14.63
N ILE A 18 20.63 14.15 -13.46
CA ILE A 18 20.24 13.26 -12.35
C ILE A 18 18.85 12.71 -12.71
N PRO A 19 18.72 11.40 -12.99
CA PRO A 19 17.40 10.82 -13.19
C PRO A 19 16.59 11.03 -11.89
N ASN A 20 15.43 11.65 -12.01
CA ASN A 20 14.46 11.69 -10.93
C ASN A 20 13.91 10.27 -10.76
N ASP A 21 14.54 9.48 -9.92
CA ASP A 21 14.03 8.17 -9.53
C ASP A 21 12.67 8.37 -8.84
N LYS A 22 11.62 8.05 -9.57
CA LYS A 22 10.26 8.01 -9.01
C LYS A 22 10.13 6.72 -8.22
N GLY A 23 10.39 6.79 -6.92
CA GLY A 23 10.12 5.70 -6.00
C GLY A 23 8.63 5.63 -5.63
N ILE A 24 8.21 4.49 -5.09
CA ILE A 24 6.89 4.35 -4.49
C ILE A 24 6.91 5.09 -3.16
N ALA A 25 6.06 6.12 -3.03
CA ALA A 25 5.94 6.86 -1.78
C ALA A 25 5.24 5.99 -0.73
N GLN A 26 5.96 5.53 0.28
CA GLN A 26 5.41 4.80 1.41
C GLN A 26 5.39 5.69 2.64
N ASN A 27 4.26 5.71 3.34
CA ASN A 27 4.18 6.31 4.66
C ASN A 27 4.73 5.31 5.69
N LEU A 28 5.95 5.52 6.13
CA LEU A 28 6.54 4.75 7.22
C LEU A 28 5.74 4.99 8.51
N PRO A 29 5.50 3.95 9.33
CA PRO A 29 4.97 4.12 10.67
C PRO A 29 5.83 5.11 11.47
N GLN A 30 5.19 5.92 12.30
CA GLN A 30 5.94 6.80 13.19
C GLN A 30 6.87 5.98 14.08
N ALA A 31 8.11 6.43 14.22
CA ALA A 31 9.06 5.80 15.14
C ALA A 31 8.48 5.81 16.57
N CYS A 32 8.62 4.66 17.25
CA CYS A 32 8.16 4.54 18.62
C CYS A 32 8.92 5.54 19.53
N PRO A 33 8.24 6.38 20.30
CA PRO A 33 8.90 7.24 21.26
C PRO A 33 9.66 6.42 22.30
N PRO A 34 10.82 6.89 22.79
CA PRO A 34 11.57 6.19 23.84
C PRO A 34 10.69 5.98 25.07
N GLY A 35 10.56 4.72 25.51
CA GLY A 35 9.77 4.35 26.70
C GLY A 35 8.27 4.08 26.46
N ALA A 36 7.77 4.22 25.24
CA ALA A 36 6.40 3.80 24.89
C ALA A 36 6.40 2.35 24.39
N ASP A 37 5.41 1.56 24.82
CA ASP A 37 5.16 0.23 24.26
C ASP A 37 4.34 0.37 22.97
N CYS A 38 5.03 0.29 21.83
CA CYS A 38 4.40 0.37 20.52
C CYS A 38 3.97 -0.99 19.97
N ASN A 39 4.03 -2.05 20.77
CA ASN A 39 3.49 -3.37 20.42
C ASN A 39 1.96 -3.35 20.56
N ILE A 40 1.27 -2.72 19.63
CA ILE A 40 -0.18 -2.84 19.56
C ILE A 40 -0.49 -4.21 18.95
N PRO A 41 -1.08 -5.15 19.70
CA PRO A 41 -1.43 -6.45 19.16
C PRO A 41 -2.50 -6.28 18.08
N ILE A 42 -2.15 -6.60 16.84
CA ILE A 42 -3.13 -6.63 15.75
C ILE A 42 -3.91 -7.93 15.88
N LYS A 43 -5.25 -7.86 15.92
CA LYS A 43 -6.10 -9.04 15.88
C LYS A 43 -5.85 -9.80 14.57
N LYS A 44 -5.85 -11.13 14.62
CA LYS A 44 -5.60 -11.98 13.45
C LYS A 44 -6.55 -11.68 12.28
N ASN A 45 -7.81 -11.43 12.55
CA ASN A 45 -8.79 -11.09 11.53
C ASN A 45 -8.56 -9.71 10.88
N ASN A 46 -7.80 -8.81 11.51
CA ASN A 46 -7.44 -7.50 10.97
C ASN A 46 -6.11 -7.52 10.19
N LEU A 47 -5.49 -8.68 10.04
CA LEU A 47 -4.21 -8.83 9.37
C LEU A 47 -4.37 -9.69 8.11
N PHE A 48 -4.15 -9.10 6.95
CA PHE A 48 -4.05 -9.81 5.68
C PHE A 48 -2.57 -10.12 5.39
N THR A 49 -2.24 -11.39 5.22
CA THR A 49 -0.85 -11.80 4.99
C THR A 49 -0.59 -12.09 3.53
N ILE A 50 0.42 -11.48 2.97
CA ILE A 50 0.92 -11.74 1.62
C ILE A 50 2.35 -12.21 1.73
N ASN A 51 2.63 -13.42 1.25
CA ASN A 51 3.96 -13.98 1.19
C ASN A 51 4.32 -14.24 -0.28
N VAL A 52 5.49 -13.76 -0.71
CA VAL A 52 6.03 -14.07 -2.03
C VAL A 52 7.20 -15.00 -1.86
N ASN A 53 7.10 -16.21 -2.43
CA ASN A 53 8.17 -17.21 -2.32
C ASN A 53 9.32 -16.95 -3.31
N GLN A 54 10.36 -17.77 -3.24
CA GLN A 54 11.54 -17.69 -4.11
C GLN A 54 11.21 -17.75 -5.61
N LYS A 55 10.12 -18.45 -5.99
CA LYS A 55 9.68 -18.58 -7.39
C LYS A 55 8.81 -17.40 -7.85
N GLY A 56 8.50 -16.46 -6.96
CA GLY A 56 7.59 -15.35 -7.22
C GLY A 56 6.10 -15.71 -7.13
N GLU A 57 5.76 -16.89 -6.57
CA GLU A 57 4.37 -17.26 -6.34
C GLU A 57 3.84 -16.51 -5.12
N ILE A 58 2.60 -16.04 -5.22
CA ILE A 58 1.95 -15.23 -4.21
C ILE A 58 1.05 -16.13 -3.35
N ILE A 59 1.25 -16.06 -2.06
CA ILE A 59 0.45 -16.76 -1.06
C ILE A 59 -0.27 -15.71 -0.22
N ALA A 60 -1.59 -15.59 -0.41
CA ALA A 60 -2.44 -14.65 0.33
C ALA A 60 -3.27 -15.42 1.37
N ASN A 61 -3.16 -15.06 2.65
CA ASN A 61 -3.83 -15.76 3.76
C ASN A 61 -3.71 -17.28 3.71
N ALA A 62 -2.48 -17.78 3.46
CA ALA A 62 -2.13 -19.19 3.30
C ALA A 62 -2.68 -19.90 2.05
N GLU A 63 -3.28 -19.18 1.10
CA GLU A 63 -3.74 -19.70 -0.19
C GLU A 63 -2.88 -19.19 -1.33
N ILE A 64 -2.50 -20.06 -2.28
CA ILE A 64 -1.83 -19.64 -3.51
C ILE A 64 -2.85 -18.81 -4.32
N THR A 65 -2.48 -17.58 -4.60
CA THR A 65 -3.37 -16.62 -5.24
C THR A 65 -2.73 -16.06 -6.52
N ASN A 66 -3.53 -15.94 -7.57
CA ASN A 66 -3.08 -15.28 -8.78
C ASN A 66 -3.00 -13.77 -8.54
N ILE A 67 -2.01 -13.10 -9.14
CA ILE A 67 -1.86 -11.64 -9.03
C ILE A 67 -3.12 -10.87 -9.46
N LYS A 68 -3.85 -11.38 -10.46
CA LYS A 68 -5.07 -10.75 -10.96
C LYS A 68 -6.21 -10.74 -9.94
N ASP A 69 -6.24 -11.72 -9.04
CA ASP A 69 -7.29 -11.89 -8.03
C ASP A 69 -6.92 -11.18 -6.73
N LEU A 70 -5.63 -10.82 -6.55
CA LEU A 70 -5.12 -10.23 -5.32
C LEU A 70 -5.81 -8.91 -4.99
N LYS A 71 -6.01 -8.05 -5.97
CA LYS A 71 -6.66 -6.75 -5.79
C LYS A 71 -8.08 -6.88 -5.22
N GLU A 72 -8.90 -7.77 -5.80
CA GLU A 72 -10.28 -7.95 -5.34
C GLU A 72 -10.31 -8.59 -3.94
N LYS A 73 -9.47 -9.60 -3.67
CA LYS A 73 -9.35 -10.18 -2.32
C LYS A 73 -8.95 -9.13 -1.28
N LEU A 74 -8.08 -8.19 -1.64
CA LEU A 74 -7.68 -7.09 -0.75
C LEU A 74 -8.83 -6.10 -0.50
N LYS A 75 -9.57 -5.74 -1.53
CA LYS A 75 -10.75 -4.87 -1.40
C LYS A 75 -11.80 -5.50 -0.49
N ASP A 76 -12.13 -6.76 -0.73
CA ASP A 76 -13.09 -7.52 0.09
C ASP A 76 -12.65 -7.60 1.55
N PHE A 77 -11.35 -7.77 1.80
CA PHE A 77 -10.79 -7.80 3.14
C PHE A 77 -10.84 -6.42 3.81
N ILE A 78 -10.39 -5.36 3.14
CA ILE A 78 -10.31 -4.02 3.72
C ILE A 78 -11.70 -3.45 4.01
N ASP A 79 -12.64 -3.60 3.07
CA ASP A 79 -13.98 -3.04 3.16
C ASP A 79 -14.98 -3.92 3.93
N ASN A 80 -14.53 -5.02 4.53
CA ASN A 80 -15.38 -6.10 5.07
C ASN A 80 -16.36 -5.66 6.18
N ASN A 81 -15.99 -4.75 7.09
CA ASN A 81 -16.86 -4.21 8.14
C ASN A 81 -17.47 -5.28 9.08
N ALA A 82 -16.66 -6.21 9.61
CA ALA A 82 -17.14 -7.27 10.51
C ALA A 82 -17.75 -6.73 11.82
N ASP A 83 -17.24 -5.62 12.35
CA ASP A 83 -17.75 -4.99 13.58
C ASP A 83 -18.93 -4.04 13.34
N LYS A 84 -19.38 -3.86 12.10
CA LYS A 84 -20.50 -3.00 11.67
C LYS A 84 -20.34 -1.54 12.08
N SER A 85 -19.13 -1.10 12.40
CA SER A 85 -18.87 0.28 12.83
C SER A 85 -18.69 1.25 11.66
N CYS A 86 -18.44 0.75 10.47
CA CYS A 86 -18.23 1.52 9.26
C CYS A 86 -19.55 1.79 8.53
N LEU A 87 -19.91 3.05 8.37
CA LEU A 87 -21.17 3.47 7.72
C LEU A 87 -21.08 3.53 6.19
N TYR A 88 -19.87 3.55 5.63
CA TYR A 88 -19.63 3.68 4.19
C TYR A 88 -19.13 2.38 3.53
N CYS A 89 -18.84 1.36 4.33
CA CYS A 89 -18.32 0.08 3.85
C CYS A 89 -19.42 -0.80 3.26
N LYS A 90 -19.08 -1.55 2.22
CA LYS A 90 -20.00 -2.43 1.48
C LYS A 90 -19.64 -3.92 1.56
N GLY A 91 -18.61 -4.23 2.32
CA GLY A 91 -18.13 -5.60 2.44
C GLY A 91 -19.14 -6.58 3.03
N THR A 92 -18.81 -7.85 2.95
CA THR A 92 -19.70 -8.97 3.29
C THR A 92 -19.89 -9.21 4.79
N GLN A 93 -19.22 -8.44 5.66
CA GLN A 93 -19.30 -8.51 7.13
C GLN A 93 -18.89 -9.88 7.69
N LEU A 94 -17.92 -10.55 7.07
CA LEU A 94 -17.39 -11.83 7.51
C LEU A 94 -16.57 -11.65 8.79
N GLU A 95 -16.86 -12.43 9.83
CA GLU A 95 -16.12 -12.40 11.10
C GLU A 95 -14.64 -12.77 10.96
N ALA A 96 -14.30 -13.55 9.93
CA ALA A 96 -12.93 -13.97 9.62
C ALA A 96 -12.10 -12.91 8.89
N ALA A 97 -12.70 -11.81 8.45
CA ALA A 97 -12.03 -10.71 7.76
C ALA A 97 -12.00 -9.44 8.63
N SER A 98 -11.53 -8.32 8.09
CA SER A 98 -11.26 -7.13 8.90
C SER A 98 -12.50 -6.57 9.61
N ASP A 99 -12.30 -6.06 10.83
CA ASP A 99 -13.35 -5.40 11.62
C ASP A 99 -13.87 -4.16 10.86
N ASN A 100 -12.96 -3.35 10.35
CA ASN A 100 -13.25 -2.17 9.50
C ASN A 100 -11.97 -1.69 8.79
N PRO A 101 -12.06 -0.80 7.79
CA PRO A 101 -10.91 -0.31 7.03
C PRO A 101 -9.81 0.34 7.89
N THR A 102 -10.18 1.01 8.98
CA THR A 102 -9.23 1.72 9.84
C THR A 102 -8.38 0.77 10.70
N LYS A 103 -8.83 -0.49 10.88
CA LYS A 103 -8.12 -1.54 11.61
C LYS A 103 -7.41 -2.52 10.69
N ALA A 104 -7.82 -2.59 9.42
CA ALA A 104 -7.22 -3.47 8.43
C ALA A 104 -5.73 -3.15 8.25
N SER A 105 -4.91 -4.17 8.24
CA SER A 105 -3.46 -4.07 8.02
C SER A 105 -3.01 -5.18 7.09
N ILE A 106 -2.06 -4.88 6.21
CA ILE A 106 -1.50 -5.83 5.24
C ILE A 106 -0.07 -6.13 5.66
N SER A 107 0.26 -7.40 5.87
CA SER A 107 1.63 -7.86 6.10
C SER A 107 2.19 -8.38 4.78
N LEU A 108 3.25 -7.75 4.27
CA LEU A 108 3.92 -8.15 3.05
C LEU A 108 5.30 -8.73 3.39
N SER A 109 5.48 -10.03 3.14
CA SER A 109 6.74 -10.72 3.32
C SER A 109 7.23 -11.28 1.98
N ILE A 110 8.48 -10.99 1.62
CA ILE A 110 9.05 -11.38 0.34
C ILE A 110 10.34 -12.15 0.58
N HIS A 111 10.46 -13.31 -0.06
CA HIS A 111 11.67 -14.10 0.02
C HIS A 111 12.85 -13.32 -0.60
N ARG A 112 14.03 -13.39 0.00
CA ARG A 112 15.24 -12.66 -0.46
C ARG A 112 15.61 -12.91 -1.92
N GLU A 113 15.35 -14.13 -2.41
CA GLU A 113 15.67 -14.55 -3.77
C GLU A 113 14.48 -14.46 -4.72
N ALA A 114 13.35 -13.86 -4.27
CA ALA A 114 12.21 -13.64 -5.13
C ALA A 114 12.54 -12.62 -6.24
N PRO A 115 11.97 -12.76 -7.44
CA PRO A 115 12.15 -11.77 -8.49
C PRO A 115 11.66 -10.40 -8.05
N TYR A 116 12.49 -9.36 -8.22
CA TYR A 116 12.12 -7.98 -7.86
C TYR A 116 10.82 -7.52 -8.54
N GLN A 117 10.58 -8.00 -9.76
CA GLN A 117 9.33 -7.72 -10.48
C GLN A 117 8.09 -8.17 -9.70
N SER A 118 8.15 -9.32 -9.01
CA SER A 118 7.03 -9.82 -8.20
C SER A 118 6.72 -8.87 -7.04
N PHE A 119 7.76 -8.29 -6.41
CA PHE A 119 7.60 -7.26 -5.38
C PHE A 119 6.83 -6.05 -5.89
N ILE A 120 7.32 -5.46 -6.99
CA ILE A 120 6.69 -4.26 -7.58
C ILE A 120 5.25 -4.55 -8.00
N THR A 121 5.00 -5.72 -8.60
CA THR A 121 3.66 -6.07 -9.06
C THR A 121 2.68 -6.24 -7.89
N VAL A 122 3.11 -6.87 -6.79
CA VAL A 122 2.28 -7.01 -5.59
C VAL A 122 1.98 -5.66 -4.96
N GLN A 123 2.99 -4.78 -4.83
CA GLN A 123 2.78 -3.43 -4.30
C GLN A 123 1.84 -2.59 -5.16
N ASP A 124 1.93 -2.73 -6.48
CA ASP A 124 1.04 -2.05 -7.42
C ASP A 124 -0.42 -2.51 -7.25
N GLU A 125 -0.67 -3.82 -7.10
CA GLU A 125 -2.02 -4.33 -6.84
C GLU A 125 -2.58 -3.90 -5.46
N ILE A 126 -1.74 -3.82 -4.43
CA ILE A 126 -2.14 -3.26 -3.14
C ILE A 126 -2.52 -1.77 -3.29
N ALA A 127 -1.69 -1.00 -3.97
CA ALA A 127 -1.95 0.42 -4.19
C ALA A 127 -3.23 0.66 -5.00
N LYS A 128 -3.49 -0.15 -6.04
CA LYS A 128 -4.72 -0.12 -6.83
C LYS A 128 -5.95 -0.43 -5.99
N ALA A 129 -5.88 -1.44 -5.11
CA ALA A 129 -7.00 -1.78 -4.23
C ALA A 129 -7.40 -0.59 -3.34
N TYR A 130 -6.43 0.06 -2.70
CA TYR A 130 -6.71 1.26 -1.89
C TYR A 130 -7.18 2.43 -2.74
N PHE A 131 -6.63 2.60 -3.94
CA PHE A 131 -7.05 3.68 -4.84
C PHE A 131 -8.52 3.53 -5.23
N GLU A 132 -8.94 2.34 -5.66
CA GLU A 132 -10.33 2.06 -6.04
C GLU A 132 -11.31 2.23 -4.87
N LEU A 133 -10.93 1.77 -3.66
CA LEU A 133 -11.76 1.97 -2.46
C LEU A 133 -11.92 3.46 -2.12
N ARG A 134 -10.84 4.23 -2.22
CA ARG A 134 -10.87 5.68 -2.00
C ARG A 134 -11.66 6.43 -3.07
N GLU A 135 -11.54 6.01 -4.32
CA GLU A 135 -12.32 6.56 -5.43
C GLU A 135 -13.82 6.32 -5.22
N THR A 136 -14.20 5.10 -4.83
CA THR A 136 -15.58 4.75 -4.47
C THR A 136 -16.09 5.63 -3.32
N TYR A 137 -15.28 5.84 -2.29
CA TYR A 137 -15.63 6.73 -1.16
C TYR A 137 -15.86 8.17 -1.63
N VAL A 138 -15.02 8.70 -2.50
CA VAL A 138 -15.19 10.06 -3.06
C VAL A 138 -16.47 10.17 -3.85
N ALA A 139 -16.75 9.18 -4.71
CA ALA A 139 -17.94 9.20 -5.56
C ALA A 139 -19.24 9.07 -4.74
N GLU A 140 -19.28 8.22 -3.74
CA GLU A 140 -20.52 7.86 -3.05
C GLU A 140 -20.78 8.68 -1.78
N VAL A 141 -19.73 8.92 -0.98
CA VAL A 141 -19.84 9.64 0.31
C VAL A 141 -19.69 11.14 0.11
N LEU A 142 -18.68 11.56 -0.65
CA LEU A 142 -18.46 12.99 -0.92
C LEU A 142 -19.29 13.49 -2.10
N LYS A 143 -19.80 12.60 -2.93
CA LYS A 143 -20.58 12.91 -4.15
C LYS A 143 -19.87 13.88 -5.08
N LYS A 144 -18.56 13.68 -5.23
CA LYS A 144 -17.66 14.52 -6.02
C LYS A 144 -16.85 13.70 -7.02
N ASP A 145 -16.31 14.38 -8.01
CA ASP A 145 -15.28 13.84 -8.88
C ASP A 145 -13.91 13.91 -8.16
N VAL A 146 -13.08 12.89 -8.34
CA VAL A 146 -11.74 12.81 -7.74
C VAL A 146 -10.89 14.03 -8.09
N SER A 147 -11.07 14.58 -9.29
CA SER A 147 -10.34 15.78 -9.75
C SER A 147 -10.71 17.08 -9.01
N LYS A 148 -11.82 17.08 -8.25
CA LYS A 148 -12.38 18.26 -7.58
C LYS A 148 -12.32 18.21 -6.06
N ILE A 149 -11.58 17.24 -5.49
CA ILE A 149 -11.41 17.12 -4.05
C ILE A 149 -10.43 18.16 -3.52
N THR A 150 -10.75 18.73 -2.36
CA THR A 150 -9.87 19.64 -1.63
C THR A 150 -8.88 18.85 -0.75
N GLU A 151 -7.79 19.49 -0.31
CA GLU A 151 -6.82 18.86 0.60
C GLU A 151 -7.46 18.34 1.90
N LYS A 152 -8.45 19.05 2.43
CA LYS A 152 -9.19 18.62 3.65
C LYS A 152 -10.01 17.36 3.39
N GLU A 153 -10.60 17.26 2.22
CA GLU A 153 -11.36 16.06 1.80
C GLU A 153 -10.43 14.89 1.51
N LEU A 154 -9.27 15.16 0.90
CA LEU A 154 -8.24 14.13 0.69
C LEU A 154 -7.79 13.51 2.01
N LYS A 155 -7.59 14.30 3.06
CA LYS A 155 -7.27 13.78 4.41
C LYS A 155 -8.38 12.87 4.94
N LYS A 156 -9.66 13.26 4.81
CA LYS A 156 -10.79 12.41 5.21
C LYS A 156 -10.83 11.08 4.46
N VAL A 157 -10.54 11.09 3.15
CA VAL A 157 -10.44 9.87 2.34
C VAL A 157 -9.31 8.98 2.82
N GLN A 158 -8.15 9.56 3.16
CA GLN A 158 -7.01 8.82 3.71
C GLN A 158 -7.27 8.27 5.11
N GLU A 159 -8.03 8.98 5.94
CA GLU A 159 -8.47 8.52 7.26
C GLU A 159 -9.52 7.41 7.16
N ALA A 160 -10.41 7.46 6.16
CA ALA A 160 -11.40 6.42 5.92
C ALA A 160 -10.76 5.10 5.47
N TYR A 161 -9.78 5.16 4.57
CA TYR A 161 -9.00 4.02 4.09
C TYR A 161 -7.50 4.28 4.28
N PRO A 162 -6.98 4.11 5.50
CA PRO A 162 -5.56 4.35 5.79
C PRO A 162 -4.70 3.24 5.16
N PHE A 163 -3.68 3.66 4.44
CA PHE A 163 -2.73 2.74 3.81
C PHE A 163 -1.77 2.17 4.86
N ARG A 164 -2.01 0.94 5.30
CA ARG A 164 -1.23 0.27 6.34
C ARG A 164 -0.59 -1.01 5.81
N ILE A 165 0.67 -0.90 5.45
CA ILE A 165 1.51 -2.05 5.09
C ILE A 165 2.56 -2.23 6.18
N ILE A 166 2.72 -3.46 6.61
CA ILE A 166 3.73 -3.90 7.58
C ILE A 166 4.67 -4.84 6.83
N GLU A 167 5.93 -4.48 6.77
CA GLU A 167 6.98 -5.36 6.28
C GLU A 167 7.66 -6.00 7.49
N PRO A 168 7.40 -7.30 7.76
CA PRO A 168 8.07 -7.96 8.86
C PRO A 168 9.57 -8.01 8.61
N SER A 169 10.36 -7.56 9.59
CA SER A 169 11.82 -7.64 9.54
C SER A 169 12.22 -9.11 9.34
N GLN A 170 12.82 -9.42 8.21
CA GLN A 170 13.42 -10.72 7.98
C GLN A 170 14.67 -10.81 8.86
N ARG A 171 14.60 -11.66 9.90
CA ARG A 171 15.76 -12.03 10.70
C ARG A 171 16.56 -13.14 10.02
#